data_3d633450fd4a05a1552255e4438779c5
#
_entry.id   3d633450fd4a05a1552255e4438779c5
#
_cell.length_a   1.000
_cell.length_b   1.000
_cell.length_c   1.000
_cell.angle_alpha   90.00
_cell.angle_beta   90.00
_cell.angle_gamma   90.00
#
_symmetry.space_group_name_H-M   'P 1'
#
loop_
_entity.id
_entity.type
_entity.pdbx_description
1 polymer ?
#
loop_
_entity_poly.entity_id
_entity_poly.type
_entity_poly.pdbx_seq_one_letter_code
_entity_poly.pdbx_strand_id
1 'polypeptide(L)'
;MRKNQLKQTNKALLDLILLGHVNETAVSIVAANLQVTMGLNTDIRPVLAKPDYAYVPGRNQFDAAKIIKTLCSITDGAPLKLGLIESDLCSPILSFVYGESQLGGKAALVSLHRLSADDAEVTYQRIAKISLHEVGHLLGIRHCWKTTCLMKHSSDLEPLDSLSMYFCSACDFEIKRRLKSLINQEISRLKSSA
;
A
#
# COMPACT_ATOMS: atom_id res chain seq x y z
N MET A 1 -34.63 0.22 8.49
CA MET A 1 -33.72 0.32 7.33
C MET A 1 -32.33 0.91 7.61
N ARG A 2 -32.10 1.79 8.63
CA ARG A 2 -30.77 2.38 8.91
C ARG A 2 -29.74 1.42 9.57
N LYS A 3 -30.17 0.37 10.27
CA LYS A 3 -29.25 -0.58 10.95
C LYS A 3 -28.52 -1.55 10.01
N ASN A 4 -29.03 -1.78 8.78
CA ASN A 4 -28.35 -2.65 7.80
C ASN A 4 -27.26 -1.90 7.00
N GLN A 5 -27.34 -0.58 6.88
CA GLN A 5 -26.29 0.20 6.19
C GLN A 5 -25.01 0.28 7.02
N LEU A 6 -25.08 0.30 8.35
CA LEU A 6 -23.92 0.34 9.25
C LEU A 6 -23.13 -0.99 9.28
N LYS A 7 -23.77 -2.13 9.02
CA LYS A 7 -23.07 -3.43 8.94
C LYS A 7 -22.32 -3.65 7.62
N GLN A 8 -22.66 -2.92 6.54
CA GLN A 8 -22.00 -3.03 5.23
C GLN A 8 -20.70 -2.22 5.13
N THR A 9 -20.43 -1.30 6.06
CA THR A 9 -19.26 -0.41 6.02
C THR A 9 -17.99 -1.00 6.66
N ASN A 10 -18.06 -2.23 7.22
CA ASN A 10 -16.93 -2.81 7.96
C ASN A 10 -16.10 -3.83 7.16
N LYS A 11 -16.39 -4.03 5.87
CA LYS A 11 -15.61 -4.94 5.02
C LYS A 11 -14.30 -4.27 4.65
N ALA A 12 -13.19 -5.00 4.76
CA ALA A 12 -11.90 -4.53 4.29
C ALA A 12 -11.94 -4.25 2.78
N LEU A 13 -11.34 -3.14 2.37
CA LEU A 13 -11.16 -2.76 0.97
C LEU A 13 -9.75 -3.02 0.47
N LEU A 14 -8.83 -3.34 1.37
CA LEU A 14 -7.45 -3.65 1.08
C LEU A 14 -6.98 -4.84 1.92
N ASP A 15 -6.38 -5.82 1.24
CA ASP A 15 -5.67 -6.91 1.89
C ASP A 15 -4.20 -6.54 2.07
N LEU A 16 -3.65 -6.70 3.28
CA LEU A 16 -2.22 -6.71 3.54
C LEU A 16 -1.70 -8.13 3.30
N ILE A 17 -0.83 -8.29 2.31
CA ILE A 17 -0.25 -9.56 1.89
C ILE A 17 1.21 -9.60 2.31
N LEU A 18 1.54 -10.50 3.25
CA LEU A 18 2.89 -10.64 3.76
C LEU A 18 3.66 -11.65 2.89
N LEU A 19 4.78 -11.22 2.31
CA LEU A 19 5.61 -12.02 1.41
C LEU A 19 6.88 -12.49 2.12
N GLY A 20 6.84 -13.71 2.65
CA GLY A 20 7.83 -14.22 3.59
C GLY A 20 7.65 -13.64 4.99
N HIS A 21 8.69 -13.76 5.82
CA HIS A 21 8.67 -13.14 7.15
C HIS A 21 8.63 -11.61 7.01
N VAL A 22 7.70 -10.97 7.72
CA VAL A 22 7.58 -9.50 7.82
C VAL A 22 7.36 -9.14 9.27
N ASN A 23 8.01 -8.09 9.75
CA ASN A 23 7.91 -7.61 11.13
C ASN A 23 6.46 -7.28 11.49
N GLU A 24 5.92 -7.95 12.50
CA GLU A 24 4.50 -7.80 12.92
C GLU A 24 4.15 -6.39 13.40
N THR A 25 5.10 -5.71 14.04
CA THR A 25 4.90 -4.31 14.46
C THR A 25 4.76 -3.40 13.24
N ALA A 26 5.59 -3.59 12.20
CA ALA A 26 5.48 -2.85 10.96
C ALA A 26 4.12 -3.09 10.27
N VAL A 27 3.65 -4.33 10.23
CA VAL A 27 2.32 -4.67 9.68
C VAL A 27 1.21 -3.94 10.41
N SER A 28 1.25 -3.97 11.76
CA SER A 28 0.26 -3.30 12.61
C SER A 28 0.26 -1.78 12.41
N ILE A 29 1.44 -1.18 12.27
CA ILE A 29 1.61 0.26 12.02
C ILE A 29 1.07 0.64 10.65
N VAL A 30 1.33 -0.15 9.61
CA VAL A 30 0.77 0.08 8.27
C VAL A 30 -0.75 0.03 8.33
N ALA A 31 -1.33 -1.01 8.92
CA ALA A 31 -2.79 -1.15 9.04
C ALA A 31 -3.42 0.04 9.79
N ALA A 32 -2.84 0.43 10.93
CA ALA A 32 -3.32 1.54 11.73
C ALA A 32 -3.26 2.88 10.97
N ASN A 33 -2.16 3.15 10.26
CA ASN A 33 -2.01 4.40 9.50
C ASN A 33 -2.94 4.46 8.29
N LEU A 34 -3.16 3.37 7.57
CA LEU A 34 -4.16 3.29 6.51
C LEU A 34 -5.57 3.60 7.03
N GLN A 35 -5.92 3.07 8.21
CA GLN A 35 -7.19 3.35 8.85
C GLN A 35 -7.31 4.80 9.30
N VAL A 36 -6.31 5.34 10.01
CA VAL A 36 -6.37 6.68 10.61
C VAL A 36 -6.30 7.77 9.53
N THR A 37 -5.41 7.62 8.56
CA THR A 37 -5.11 8.67 7.56
C THR A 37 -6.06 8.64 6.38
N MET A 38 -6.48 7.45 5.93
CA MET A 38 -7.34 7.28 4.75
C MET A 38 -8.76 6.81 5.08
N GLY A 39 -9.02 6.31 6.30
CA GLY A 39 -10.28 5.63 6.64
C GLY A 39 -10.41 4.27 5.94
N LEU A 40 -9.31 3.64 5.58
CA LEU A 40 -9.26 2.40 4.80
C LEU A 40 -9.10 1.19 5.73
N ASN A 41 -10.17 0.39 5.86
CA ASN A 41 -10.11 -0.87 6.59
C ASN A 41 -9.28 -1.89 5.82
N THR A 42 -8.38 -2.58 6.54
CA THR A 42 -7.49 -3.61 6.01
C THR A 42 -7.81 -4.97 6.60
N ASP A 43 -7.55 -6.03 5.83
CA ASP A 43 -7.53 -7.42 6.28
C ASP A 43 -6.12 -7.98 6.12
N ILE A 44 -5.54 -8.52 7.21
CA ILE A 44 -4.21 -9.12 7.18
C ILE A 44 -4.37 -10.56 6.75
N ARG A 45 -3.82 -10.90 5.58
CA ARG A 45 -3.93 -12.23 4.98
C ARG A 45 -2.85 -13.17 5.54
N PRO A 46 -3.07 -14.50 5.47
CA PRO A 46 -2.04 -15.47 5.80
C PRO A 46 -0.74 -15.19 5.03
N VAL A 47 0.40 -15.44 5.67
CA VAL A 47 1.71 -15.22 5.07
C VAL A 47 1.89 -16.10 3.83
N LEU A 48 2.29 -15.49 2.72
CA LEU A 48 2.69 -16.21 1.51
C LEU A 48 4.19 -16.50 1.55
N ALA A 49 4.62 -17.50 0.78
CA ALA A 49 6.04 -17.78 0.58
C ALA A 49 6.76 -16.56 -0.03
N LYS A 50 8.06 -16.44 0.25
CA LYS A 50 8.93 -15.46 -0.39
C LYS A 50 8.84 -15.63 -1.92
N PRO A 51 8.76 -14.53 -2.71
CA PRO A 51 8.50 -14.63 -4.15
C PRO A 51 9.75 -14.96 -4.97
N ASP A 52 10.34 -16.15 -4.78
CA ASP A 52 11.58 -16.57 -5.42
C ASP A 52 11.52 -16.52 -6.96
N TYR A 53 10.32 -16.64 -7.54
CA TYR A 53 10.09 -16.46 -8.98
C TYR A 53 10.43 -15.05 -9.50
N ALA A 54 10.49 -14.05 -8.62
CA ALA A 54 10.83 -12.68 -8.94
C ALA A 54 12.28 -12.31 -8.59
N TYR A 55 13.05 -13.25 -8.06
CA TYR A 55 14.44 -12.99 -7.67
C TYR A 55 15.32 -12.67 -8.87
N VAL A 56 16.19 -11.67 -8.72
CA VAL A 56 17.18 -11.22 -9.73
C VAL A 56 18.59 -11.45 -9.17
N PRO A 57 19.24 -12.58 -9.49
CA PRO A 57 20.49 -13.01 -8.85
C PRO A 57 21.61 -11.97 -8.96
N GLY A 58 21.79 -11.38 -10.16
CA GLY A 58 22.84 -10.38 -10.42
C GLY A 58 22.70 -9.09 -9.62
N ARG A 59 21.55 -8.85 -8.97
CA ARG A 59 21.25 -7.66 -8.16
C ARG A 59 21.02 -7.98 -6.69
N ASN A 60 20.85 -9.25 -6.36
CA ASN A 60 20.39 -9.70 -5.03
C ASN A 60 19.09 -8.98 -4.59
N GLN A 61 18.18 -8.76 -5.52
CA GLN A 61 16.94 -8.03 -5.35
C GLN A 61 15.77 -8.82 -5.94
N PHE A 62 14.55 -8.35 -5.69
CA PHE A 62 13.33 -8.89 -6.27
C PHE A 62 12.71 -7.89 -7.24
N ASP A 63 12.26 -8.36 -8.40
CA ASP A 63 11.57 -7.58 -9.42
C ASP A 63 10.15 -7.23 -8.94
N ALA A 64 9.94 -5.95 -8.62
CA ALA A 64 8.68 -5.47 -8.09
C ALA A 64 7.51 -5.67 -9.05
N ALA A 65 7.71 -5.46 -10.36
CA ALA A 65 6.66 -5.61 -11.36
C ALA A 65 6.16 -7.05 -11.47
N LYS A 66 7.05 -8.05 -11.36
CA LYS A 66 6.66 -9.48 -11.34
C LYS A 66 5.81 -9.79 -10.11
N ILE A 67 6.18 -9.28 -8.94
CA ILE A 67 5.43 -9.50 -7.71
C ILE A 67 4.05 -8.85 -7.81
N ILE A 68 3.96 -7.60 -8.25
CA ILE A 68 2.69 -6.88 -8.44
C ILE A 68 1.78 -7.64 -9.40
N LYS A 69 2.32 -8.16 -10.49
CA LYS A 69 1.54 -8.98 -11.43
C LYS A 69 0.92 -10.20 -10.75
N THR A 70 1.66 -10.88 -9.86
CA THR A 70 1.14 -12.01 -9.09
C THR A 70 0.09 -11.56 -8.06
N LEU A 71 0.34 -10.46 -7.33
CA LEU A 71 -0.65 -9.92 -6.40
C LEU A 71 -1.98 -9.56 -7.09
N CYS A 72 -1.92 -9.03 -8.32
CA CYS A 72 -3.10 -8.73 -9.12
C CYS A 72 -3.92 -9.96 -9.50
N SER A 73 -3.31 -11.15 -9.56
CA SER A 73 -4.01 -12.39 -9.88
C SER A 73 -4.79 -12.98 -8.70
N ILE A 74 -4.58 -12.47 -7.48
CA ILE A 74 -5.32 -12.89 -6.29
C ILE A 74 -6.74 -12.30 -6.37
N THR A 75 -7.72 -13.15 -6.60
CA THR A 75 -9.12 -12.74 -6.81
C THR A 75 -9.98 -12.79 -5.57
N ASP A 76 -9.57 -13.53 -4.54
CA ASP A 76 -10.25 -13.61 -3.25
C ASP A 76 -9.91 -12.42 -2.35
N GLY A 77 -10.75 -12.17 -1.33
CA GLY A 77 -10.58 -11.12 -0.35
C GLY A 77 -10.99 -9.73 -0.82
N ALA A 78 -10.25 -8.72 -0.36
CA ALA A 78 -10.50 -7.31 -0.67
C ALA A 78 -10.12 -6.95 -2.13
N PRO A 79 -10.73 -5.90 -2.72
CA PRO A 79 -10.44 -5.52 -4.11
C PRO A 79 -9.03 -4.99 -4.34
N LEU A 80 -8.40 -4.41 -3.31
CA LEU A 80 -7.03 -3.89 -3.37
C LEU A 80 -6.08 -4.79 -2.58
N LYS A 81 -4.82 -4.86 -3.02
CA LYS A 81 -3.76 -5.64 -2.39
C LYS A 81 -2.55 -4.76 -2.12
N LEU A 82 -2.03 -4.77 -0.90
CA LEU A 82 -0.73 -4.19 -0.57
C LEU A 82 0.20 -5.31 -0.10
N GLY A 83 1.20 -5.63 -0.91
CA GLY A 83 2.27 -6.55 -0.54
C GLY A 83 3.28 -5.85 0.37
N LEU A 84 3.72 -6.54 1.43
CA LEU A 84 4.84 -6.13 2.29
C LEU A 84 5.93 -7.18 2.22
N ILE A 85 7.19 -6.77 2.06
CA ILE A 85 8.34 -7.66 1.95
C ILE A 85 9.57 -7.05 2.64
N GLU A 86 10.34 -7.88 3.36
CA GLU A 86 11.61 -7.47 3.99
C GLU A 86 12.80 -7.42 3.00
N SER A 87 12.64 -7.95 1.80
CA SER A 87 13.70 -8.02 0.80
C SER A 87 13.77 -6.77 -0.06
N ASP A 88 14.97 -6.48 -0.58
CA ASP A 88 15.21 -5.34 -1.47
C ASP A 88 14.50 -5.52 -2.82
N LEU A 89 13.96 -4.44 -3.34
CA LEU A 89 13.21 -4.41 -4.59
C LEU A 89 13.94 -3.61 -5.66
N CYS A 90 13.79 -4.06 -6.90
CA CYS A 90 14.23 -3.32 -8.08
C CYS A 90 13.10 -3.21 -9.12
N SER A 91 13.27 -2.27 -10.04
CA SER A 91 12.51 -2.20 -11.28
C SER A 91 13.46 -2.27 -12.49
N PRO A 92 12.96 -2.44 -13.72
CA PRO A 92 13.83 -2.52 -14.91
C PRO A 92 14.71 -1.28 -15.13
N ILE A 93 14.25 -0.10 -14.71
CA ILE A 93 14.93 1.18 -14.96
C ILE A 93 15.54 1.83 -13.72
N LEU A 94 15.19 1.34 -12.51
CA LEU A 94 15.68 1.88 -11.24
C LEU A 94 16.56 0.86 -10.53
N SER A 95 17.62 1.34 -9.89
CA SER A 95 18.53 0.49 -9.11
C SER A 95 17.83 -0.12 -7.89
N PHE A 96 16.88 0.58 -7.30
CA PHE A 96 15.99 0.08 -6.25
C PHE A 96 14.70 0.89 -6.22
N VAL A 97 13.70 0.35 -5.52
CA VAL A 97 12.46 1.06 -5.19
C VAL A 97 12.07 0.75 -3.75
N TYR A 98 11.56 1.74 -3.01
CA TYR A 98 10.97 1.55 -1.69
C TYR A 98 9.57 0.92 -1.80
N GLY A 99 8.84 1.27 -2.84
CA GLY A 99 7.56 0.73 -3.20
C GLY A 99 7.29 0.89 -4.68
N GLU A 100 6.32 0.18 -5.18
CA GLU A 100 5.82 0.28 -6.55
C GLU A 100 4.34 -0.07 -6.57
N SER A 101 3.58 0.61 -7.41
CA SER A 101 2.13 0.41 -7.47
C SER A 101 1.57 0.58 -8.87
N GLN A 102 0.46 -0.07 -9.14
CA GLN A 102 -0.34 0.18 -10.33
C GLN A 102 -1.19 1.44 -10.11
N LEU A 103 -0.94 2.50 -10.84
CA LEU A 103 -1.74 3.73 -10.76
C LEU A 103 -3.22 3.46 -11.10
N GLY A 104 -4.11 3.59 -10.12
CA GLY A 104 -5.53 3.26 -10.27
C GLY A 104 -5.81 1.78 -10.54
N GLY A 105 -4.87 0.92 -10.15
CA GLY A 105 -4.94 -0.53 -10.36
C GLY A 105 -5.40 -1.31 -9.13
N LYS A 106 -4.87 -2.53 -8.95
CA LYS A 106 -5.31 -3.47 -7.92
C LYS A 106 -4.25 -3.80 -6.89
N ALA A 107 -2.96 -3.68 -7.23
CA ALA A 107 -1.89 -4.08 -6.34
C ALA A 107 -0.77 -3.05 -6.24
N ALA A 108 -0.22 -2.95 -5.05
CA ALA A 108 1.00 -2.25 -4.70
C ALA A 108 1.91 -3.15 -3.86
N LEU A 109 3.17 -2.77 -3.78
CA LEU A 109 4.20 -3.50 -3.04
C LEU A 109 5.10 -2.50 -2.33
N VAL A 110 5.46 -2.79 -1.08
CA VAL A 110 6.39 -2.00 -0.27
C VAL A 110 7.49 -2.90 0.27
N SER A 111 8.74 -2.46 0.10
CA SER A 111 9.92 -3.06 0.72
C SER A 111 10.27 -2.35 2.01
N LEU A 112 10.50 -3.13 3.07
CA LEU A 112 10.97 -2.63 4.35
C LEU A 112 12.50 -2.51 4.39
N HIS A 113 13.19 -3.15 3.45
CA HIS A 113 14.64 -3.39 3.45
C HIS A 113 15.49 -2.12 3.63
N ARG A 114 15.17 -1.06 2.88
CA ARG A 114 15.95 0.19 2.88
C ARG A 114 15.38 1.28 3.78
N LEU A 115 14.32 0.98 4.54
CA LEU A 115 13.63 1.97 5.37
C LEU A 115 14.15 2.00 6.81
N SER A 116 15.04 1.08 7.19
CA SER A 116 15.63 0.99 8.53
C SER A 116 16.42 2.24 8.89
N ALA A 117 16.32 2.62 10.16
CA ALA A 117 17.11 3.64 10.83
C ALA A 117 17.54 3.11 12.21
N ASP A 118 18.49 3.77 12.86
CA ASP A 118 18.88 3.45 14.24
C ASP A 118 17.71 3.65 15.22
N ASP A 119 16.87 4.64 14.94
CA ASP A 119 15.63 4.89 15.66
C ASP A 119 14.49 4.10 15.03
N ALA A 120 13.87 3.21 15.82
CA ALA A 120 12.73 2.42 15.41
C ALA A 120 11.51 3.27 15.03
N GLU A 121 11.29 4.42 15.68
CA GLU A 121 10.21 5.34 15.36
C GLU A 121 10.38 5.89 13.94
N VAL A 122 11.58 6.32 13.57
CA VAL A 122 11.89 6.79 12.21
C VAL A 122 11.65 5.68 11.19
N THR A 123 12.10 4.45 11.48
CA THR A 123 11.86 3.28 10.63
C THR A 123 10.36 3.09 10.36
N TYR A 124 9.55 3.06 11.41
CA TYR A 124 8.10 2.84 11.27
C TYR A 124 7.38 4.00 10.60
N GLN A 125 7.82 5.24 10.82
CA GLN A 125 7.29 6.40 10.10
C GLN A 125 7.57 6.30 8.59
N ARG A 126 8.77 5.89 8.17
CA ARG A 126 9.13 5.67 6.77
C ARG A 126 8.24 4.60 6.13
N ILE A 127 8.08 3.45 6.81
CA ILE A 127 7.23 2.35 6.34
C ILE A 127 5.78 2.83 6.16
N ALA A 128 5.24 3.54 7.13
CA ALA A 128 3.89 4.08 7.04
C ALA A 128 3.75 5.09 5.89
N LYS A 129 4.70 6.02 5.72
CA LYS A 129 4.69 7.03 4.64
C LYS A 129 4.70 6.37 3.26
N ILE A 130 5.61 5.41 3.02
CA ILE A 130 5.68 4.71 1.74
C ILE A 130 4.40 3.89 1.51
N SER A 131 3.89 3.18 2.52
CA SER A 131 2.65 2.40 2.37
C SER A 131 1.44 3.28 2.02
N LEU A 132 1.28 4.43 2.68
CA LEU A 132 0.23 5.41 2.36
C LEU A 132 0.40 5.99 0.95
N HIS A 133 1.64 6.27 0.54
CA HIS A 133 1.98 6.79 -0.79
C HIS A 133 1.58 5.79 -1.89
N GLU A 134 1.99 4.53 -1.76
CA GLU A 134 1.68 3.48 -2.73
C GLU A 134 0.17 3.18 -2.80
N VAL A 135 -0.51 3.18 -1.66
CA VAL A 135 -1.98 3.05 -1.64
C VAL A 135 -2.66 4.28 -2.25
N GLY A 136 -2.09 5.48 -2.09
CA GLY A 136 -2.52 6.67 -2.82
C GLY A 136 -2.48 6.46 -4.34
N HIS A 137 -1.40 5.87 -4.85
CA HIS A 137 -1.30 5.51 -6.27
C HIS A 137 -2.31 4.44 -6.68
N LEU A 138 -2.57 3.42 -5.86
CA LEU A 138 -3.65 2.44 -6.11
C LEU A 138 -5.01 3.11 -6.29
N LEU A 139 -5.28 4.16 -5.52
CA LEU A 139 -6.49 4.96 -5.65
C LEU A 139 -6.45 5.92 -6.85
N GLY A 140 -5.40 5.90 -7.66
CA GLY A 140 -5.25 6.71 -8.86
C GLY A 140 -4.73 8.13 -8.61
N ILE A 141 -4.19 8.41 -7.43
CA ILE A 141 -3.58 9.71 -7.13
C ILE A 141 -2.18 9.74 -7.69
N ARG A 142 -1.87 10.73 -8.50
CA ARG A 142 -0.52 10.95 -9.04
C ARG A 142 0.34 11.72 -8.04
N HIS A 143 1.65 11.80 -8.32
CA HIS A 143 2.55 12.63 -7.53
C HIS A 143 2.05 14.06 -7.41
N CYS A 144 2.21 14.63 -6.22
CA CYS A 144 1.80 15.99 -5.88
C CYS A 144 3.02 16.91 -5.89
N TRP A 145 2.86 18.11 -6.40
CA TRP A 145 3.92 19.12 -6.41
C TRP A 145 4.10 19.86 -5.08
N LYS A 146 3.11 19.78 -4.16
CA LYS A 146 3.19 20.41 -2.83
C LYS A 146 4.26 19.73 -1.98
N THR A 147 5.17 20.52 -1.43
CA THR A 147 6.38 20.04 -0.72
C THR A 147 6.11 19.25 0.55
N THR A 148 4.97 19.50 1.20
CA THR A 148 4.58 18.83 2.47
C THR A 148 3.57 17.69 2.26
N CYS A 149 3.12 17.45 1.03
CA CYS A 149 2.13 16.42 0.76
C CYS A 149 2.78 15.03 0.70
N LEU A 150 2.15 14.06 1.33
CA LEU A 150 2.64 12.67 1.31
C LEU A 150 2.70 12.06 -0.11
N MET A 151 1.90 12.57 -1.07
CA MET A 151 2.01 12.18 -2.49
C MET A 151 3.16 12.87 -3.25
N LYS A 152 4.04 13.64 -2.59
CA LYS A 152 5.24 14.16 -3.23
C LYS A 152 6.19 13.01 -3.54
N HIS A 153 6.78 13.00 -4.73
CA HIS A 153 7.84 12.06 -5.08
C HIS A 153 9.07 12.27 -4.21
N SER A 154 9.59 11.21 -3.64
CA SER A 154 10.85 11.19 -2.88
C SER A 154 11.69 10.01 -3.36
N SER A 155 12.89 10.28 -3.88
CA SER A 155 13.86 9.27 -4.31
C SER A 155 14.77 8.80 -3.18
N ASP A 156 14.85 9.58 -2.09
CA ASP A 156 15.79 9.39 -0.98
C ASP A 156 15.08 9.50 0.38
N LEU A 157 15.77 9.01 1.43
CA LEU A 157 15.21 8.99 2.79
C LEU A 157 15.11 10.38 3.42
N GLU A 158 16.08 11.27 3.20
CA GLU A 158 16.06 12.61 3.78
C GLU A 158 14.82 13.43 3.36
N PRO A 159 14.48 13.53 2.05
CA PRO A 159 13.22 14.13 1.64
C PRO A 159 11.99 13.40 2.20
N LEU A 160 12.01 12.05 2.26
CA LEU A 160 10.92 11.27 2.85
C LEU A 160 10.72 11.58 4.33
N ASP A 161 11.81 11.69 5.10
CA ASP A 161 11.74 12.00 6.53
C ASP A 161 11.13 13.38 6.79
N SER A 162 11.40 14.33 5.89
CA SER A 162 10.85 15.70 5.94
C SER A 162 9.39 15.80 5.59
N LEU A 163 8.78 14.79 4.95
CA LEU A 163 7.34 14.81 4.60
C LEU A 163 6.49 14.66 5.86
N SER A 164 5.33 15.31 5.85
CA SER A 164 4.30 15.06 6.85
C SER A 164 3.67 13.67 6.64
N MET A 165 2.99 13.16 7.67
CA MET A 165 2.18 11.92 7.57
C MET A 165 0.82 12.15 6.87
N TYR A 166 0.59 13.33 6.27
CA TYR A 166 -0.72 13.73 5.77
C TYR A 166 -0.68 14.10 4.29
N PHE A 167 -1.81 13.93 3.66
CA PHE A 167 -2.07 14.43 2.31
C PHE A 167 -2.47 15.91 2.35
N CYS A 168 -2.14 16.66 1.32
CA CYS A 168 -2.71 18.00 1.19
C CYS A 168 -4.22 17.92 0.90
N SER A 169 -4.94 19.02 1.14
CA SER A 169 -6.40 19.04 0.99
C SER A 169 -6.92 18.54 -0.36
N ALA A 170 -6.21 18.80 -1.45
CA ALA A 170 -6.60 18.33 -2.78
C ALA A 170 -6.43 16.81 -2.92
N CYS A 171 -5.29 16.25 -2.47
CA CYS A 171 -5.06 14.80 -2.50
C CYS A 171 -6.00 14.07 -1.55
N ASP A 172 -6.23 14.57 -0.34
CA ASP A 172 -7.17 14.01 0.64
C ASP A 172 -8.60 13.99 0.10
N PHE A 173 -9.05 15.08 -0.51
CA PHE A 173 -10.37 15.13 -1.15
C PHE A 173 -10.50 14.06 -2.25
N GLU A 174 -9.50 13.94 -3.11
CA GLU A 174 -9.53 12.96 -4.20
C GLU A 174 -9.48 11.53 -3.69
N ILE A 175 -8.65 11.24 -2.67
CA ILE A 175 -8.61 9.94 -1.98
C ILE A 175 -10.00 9.57 -1.45
N LYS A 176 -10.64 10.45 -0.70
CA LYS A 176 -11.99 10.22 -0.15
C LYS A 176 -13.02 9.98 -1.25
N ARG A 177 -12.95 10.73 -2.35
CA ARG A 177 -13.81 10.56 -3.52
C ARG A 177 -13.63 9.18 -4.15
N ARG A 178 -12.38 8.73 -4.32
CA ARG A 178 -12.05 7.41 -4.90
C ARG A 178 -12.49 6.27 -3.99
N LEU A 179 -12.24 6.37 -2.70
CA LEU A 179 -12.70 5.37 -1.72
C LEU A 179 -14.22 5.24 -1.72
N LYS A 180 -14.95 6.35 -1.75
CA LYS A 180 -16.42 6.31 -1.85
C LYS A 180 -16.90 5.60 -3.12
N SER A 181 -16.25 5.83 -4.25
CA SER A 181 -16.55 5.13 -5.51
C SER A 181 -16.28 3.63 -5.39
N LEU A 182 -15.15 3.23 -4.81
CA LEU A 182 -14.78 1.84 -4.61
C LEU A 182 -15.78 1.11 -3.69
N ILE A 183 -16.18 1.75 -2.58
CA ILE A 183 -17.21 1.23 -1.67
C ILE A 183 -18.52 0.96 -2.43
N ASN A 184 -18.96 1.91 -3.24
CA ASN A 184 -20.21 1.76 -4.00
C ASN A 184 -20.11 0.60 -5.01
N GLN A 185 -18.98 0.43 -5.68
CA GLN A 185 -18.74 -0.69 -6.60
C GLN A 185 -18.80 -2.03 -5.87
N GLU A 186 -18.16 -2.16 -4.71
CA GLU A 186 -18.20 -3.39 -3.90
C GLU A 186 -19.60 -3.70 -3.39
N ILE A 187 -20.36 -2.70 -2.95
CA ILE A 187 -21.77 -2.89 -2.57
C ILE A 187 -22.61 -3.40 -3.75
N SER A 188 -22.40 -2.84 -4.94
CA SER A 188 -23.14 -3.26 -6.15
C SER A 188 -22.78 -4.70 -6.55
N ARG A 189 -21.48 -5.06 -6.47
CA ARG A 189 -20.99 -6.40 -6.76
C ARG A 189 -21.60 -7.46 -5.82
N LEU A 190 -21.66 -7.16 -4.52
CA LEU A 190 -22.26 -8.07 -3.54
C LEU A 190 -23.76 -8.28 -3.76
N LYS A 191 -24.48 -7.25 -4.22
CA LYS A 191 -25.91 -7.36 -4.54
C LYS A 191 -26.20 -8.18 -5.79
N SER A 192 -25.25 -8.21 -6.76
CA SER A 192 -25.41 -8.99 -8.00
C SER A 192 -25.00 -10.46 -7.83
N SER A 193 -24.35 -10.82 -6.73
CA SER A 193 -23.89 -12.19 -6.42
C SER A 193 -24.77 -12.90 -5.38
N ALA A 194 -25.80 -12.24 -4.88
CA ALA A 194 -26.79 -12.75 -3.92
C ALA A 194 -28.15 -13.00 -4.58
#